data_da82ef62170652e4dad9eb4f15efc555
#
_entry.id   da82ef62170652e4dad9eb4f15efc555
#
_cell.length_a   1.000
_cell.length_b   1.000
_cell.length_c   1.000
_cell.angle_alpha   90.00
_cell.angle_beta   90.00
_cell.angle_gamma   90.00
#
_symmetry.space_group_name_H-M   'P 1'
#
loop_
_entity.id
_entity.type
_entity.pdbx_description
1 polymer ?
#
loop_
_entity_poly.entity_id
_entity_poly.type
_entity_poly.pdbx_seq_one_letter_code
_entity_poly.pdbx_strand_id
1 'polypeptide(L)'
;ATSILPKFFGIRQLFFLKFEHDVNTGAIQLTKELHLGGLHNPHAKANREHYCGRWISIALLHQLAQNQQQAVGQPWLSGLQKSRYAGGTNEYLVVSMARSFYPSPARNSSISIGMFVNDALRDTVKFLHDETIPVKTVSNTCERCPLTDCEERQAPPHVYAQRQAQQQLEEALSKAFTGG
;
A
#
# COMPACT_ATOMS: atom_id res chain seq x y z
N ALA A 1 -13.35 11.53 -8.01
CA ALA A 1 -11.89 11.63 -8.23
C ALA A 1 -11.48 10.88 -9.50
N THR A 2 -11.86 9.62 -9.67
CA THR A 2 -11.41 8.73 -10.78
C THR A 2 -11.79 9.22 -12.19
N SER A 3 -12.82 10.06 -12.35
CA SER A 3 -13.19 10.67 -13.62
C SER A 3 -12.64 12.10 -13.77
N ILE A 4 -12.48 12.82 -12.67
CA ILE A 4 -12.00 14.20 -12.67
C ILE A 4 -10.50 14.28 -12.94
N LEU A 5 -9.70 13.45 -12.27
CA LEU A 5 -8.25 13.46 -12.42
C LEU A 5 -7.79 13.20 -13.87
N PRO A 6 -8.30 12.17 -14.59
CA PRO A 6 -7.97 11.99 -15.99
C PRO A 6 -8.46 13.13 -16.88
N LYS A 7 -9.68 13.62 -16.65
CA LYS A 7 -10.32 14.61 -17.51
C LYS A 7 -9.69 15.99 -17.43
N PHE A 8 -9.40 16.46 -16.22
CA PHE A 8 -8.97 17.84 -15.98
C PHE A 8 -7.48 18.00 -15.75
N PHE A 9 -6.80 16.94 -15.29
CA PHE A 9 -5.38 16.99 -14.92
C PHE A 9 -4.49 16.06 -15.72
N GLY A 10 -5.04 15.28 -16.66
CA GLY A 10 -4.27 14.33 -17.47
C GLY A 10 -3.71 13.13 -16.66
N ILE A 11 -4.03 13.01 -15.39
CA ILE A 11 -3.55 11.93 -14.52
C ILE A 11 -4.36 10.67 -14.82
N ARG A 12 -3.83 9.79 -15.67
CA ARG A 12 -4.55 8.59 -16.17
C ARG A 12 -4.20 7.32 -15.41
N GLN A 13 -2.99 7.24 -14.86
CA GLN A 13 -2.47 6.08 -14.15
C GLN A 13 -2.68 6.27 -12.64
N LEU A 14 -3.77 5.72 -12.14
CA LEU A 14 -4.13 5.83 -10.73
C LEU A 14 -4.86 4.59 -10.23
N PHE A 15 -4.85 4.42 -8.93
CA PHE A 15 -5.70 3.47 -8.23
C PHE A 15 -6.57 4.15 -7.18
N PHE A 16 -7.70 3.55 -6.89
CA PHE A 16 -8.55 3.86 -5.75
C PHE A 16 -8.72 2.60 -4.90
N LEU A 17 -8.54 2.73 -3.60
CA LEU A 17 -8.73 1.65 -2.64
C LEU A 17 -9.64 2.11 -1.50
N LYS A 18 -10.49 1.21 -1.02
CA LYS A 18 -11.22 1.36 0.23
C LYS A 18 -10.95 0.16 1.11
N PHE A 19 -10.41 0.39 2.30
CA PHE A 19 -10.27 -0.61 3.35
C PHE A 19 -11.30 -0.40 4.45
N GLU A 20 -11.70 -1.50 5.07
CA GLU A 20 -12.45 -1.53 6.31
C GLU A 20 -11.64 -2.28 7.37
N HIS A 21 -11.64 -1.74 8.59
CA HIS A 21 -10.91 -2.26 9.73
C HIS A 21 -11.90 -2.53 10.85
N ASP A 22 -11.95 -3.77 11.32
CA ASP A 22 -12.66 -4.14 12.53
C ASP A 22 -11.71 -3.96 13.72
N VAL A 23 -12.02 -2.99 14.58
CA VAL A 23 -11.16 -2.60 15.71
C VAL A 23 -11.07 -3.70 16.75
N ASN A 24 -12.11 -4.52 16.91
CA ASN A 24 -12.16 -5.58 17.92
C ASN A 24 -11.31 -6.80 17.53
N THR A 25 -11.30 -7.15 16.26
CA THR A 25 -10.56 -8.31 15.74
C THR A 25 -9.22 -7.93 15.13
N GLY A 26 -8.99 -6.65 14.84
CA GLY A 26 -7.82 -6.17 14.10
C GLY A 26 -7.87 -6.50 12.60
N ALA A 27 -8.95 -7.12 12.10
CA ALA A 27 -9.04 -7.54 10.71
C ALA A 27 -9.17 -6.35 9.77
N ILE A 28 -8.34 -6.32 8.72
CA ILE A 28 -8.38 -5.31 7.66
C ILE A 28 -8.74 -5.99 6.33
N GLN A 29 -9.76 -5.45 5.65
CA GLN A 29 -10.26 -5.96 4.39
C GLN A 29 -10.31 -4.87 3.33
N LEU A 30 -9.84 -5.18 2.12
CA LEU A 30 -10.05 -4.36 0.93
C LEU A 30 -11.47 -4.60 0.41
N THR A 31 -12.33 -3.59 0.50
CA THR A 31 -13.76 -3.69 0.15
C THR A 31 -14.08 -3.07 -1.21
N LYS A 32 -13.26 -2.15 -1.68
CA LYS A 32 -13.37 -1.58 -3.04
C LYS A 32 -11.99 -1.31 -3.61
N GLU A 33 -11.84 -1.65 -4.88
CA GLU A 33 -10.62 -1.48 -5.63
C GLU A 33 -10.95 -1.03 -7.06
N LEU A 34 -10.19 -0.07 -7.59
CA LEU A 34 -10.26 0.37 -8.98
C LEU A 34 -8.87 0.77 -9.44
N HIS A 35 -8.45 0.23 -10.58
CA HIS A 35 -7.20 0.58 -11.24
C HIS A 35 -7.50 1.18 -12.62
N LEU A 36 -6.86 2.29 -12.94
CA LEU A 36 -6.97 2.97 -14.23
C LEU A 36 -5.59 3.08 -14.90
N GLY A 37 -5.59 3.10 -16.24
CA GLY A 37 -4.37 3.30 -17.01
C GLY A 37 -3.49 2.07 -17.15
N GLY A 38 -4.04 0.86 -17.03
CA GLY A 38 -3.31 -0.39 -17.25
C GLY A 38 -2.22 -0.68 -16.19
N LEU A 39 -2.30 -0.04 -15.03
CA LEU A 39 -1.38 -0.34 -13.93
C LEU A 39 -1.54 -1.79 -13.48
N HIS A 40 -0.40 -2.46 -13.26
CA HIS A 40 -0.38 -3.73 -12.53
C HIS A 40 -1.02 -3.53 -11.16
N ASN A 41 -1.86 -4.50 -10.74
CA ASN A 41 -2.47 -4.45 -9.42
C ASN A 41 -1.42 -4.72 -8.33
N PRO A 42 -0.89 -3.68 -7.66
CA PRO A 42 0.12 -3.85 -6.63
C PRO A 42 -0.47 -4.30 -5.29
N HIS A 43 -1.81 -4.44 -5.22
CA HIS A 43 -2.54 -4.72 -3.98
C HIS A 43 -3.12 -6.15 -3.95
N ALA A 44 -2.83 -6.95 -4.98
CA ALA A 44 -3.24 -8.35 -5.00
C ALA A 44 -2.66 -9.11 -3.81
N LYS A 45 -3.51 -9.78 -3.06
CA LYS A 45 -3.10 -10.68 -1.99
C LYS A 45 -3.78 -12.03 -2.12
N ALA A 46 -3.12 -13.08 -1.67
CA ALA A 46 -3.74 -14.38 -1.46
C ALA A 46 -4.55 -14.40 -0.15
N ASN A 47 -5.43 -15.38 0.00
CA ASN A 47 -6.13 -15.62 1.25
C ASN A 47 -5.10 -15.81 2.38
N ARG A 48 -5.35 -15.22 3.54
CA ARG A 48 -4.49 -15.25 4.74
C ARG A 48 -3.19 -14.44 4.68
N GLU A 49 -2.93 -13.69 3.62
CA GLU A 49 -1.81 -12.74 3.61
C GLU A 49 -2.22 -11.42 4.30
N HIS A 50 -1.23 -10.74 4.89
CA HIS A 50 -1.42 -9.47 5.58
C HIS A 50 -0.98 -8.31 4.67
N TYR A 51 -1.84 -7.30 4.50
CA TYR A 51 -1.48 -6.10 3.77
C TYR A 51 -0.27 -5.41 4.40
N CYS A 52 0.53 -4.74 3.58
CA CYS A 52 1.68 -4.01 4.06
C CYS A 52 1.28 -2.89 5.03
N GLY A 53 1.70 -2.98 6.29
CA GLY A 53 1.42 -1.98 7.33
C GLY A 53 1.98 -0.59 7.02
N ARG A 54 2.98 -0.51 6.12
CA ARG A 54 3.60 0.76 5.68
C ARG A 54 2.76 1.53 4.66
N TRP A 55 1.68 0.96 4.13
CA TRP A 55 0.74 1.75 3.33
C TRP A 55 0.05 2.78 4.19
N ILE A 56 0.00 4.02 3.70
CA ILE A 56 -0.62 5.11 4.44
C ILE A 56 -2.07 4.81 4.83
N SER A 57 -2.83 4.11 3.97
CA SER A 57 -4.20 3.67 4.26
C SER A 57 -4.29 2.77 5.49
N ILE A 58 -3.32 1.84 5.65
CA ILE A 58 -3.26 0.89 6.77
C ILE A 58 -2.72 1.59 8.02
N ALA A 59 -1.66 2.39 7.87
CA ALA A 59 -1.08 3.16 8.97
C ALA A 59 -2.12 4.10 9.63
N LEU A 60 -2.91 4.81 8.82
CA LEU A 60 -3.98 5.69 9.34
C LEU A 60 -5.09 4.91 10.04
N LEU A 61 -5.44 3.69 9.60
CA LEU A 61 -6.42 2.85 10.29
C LEU A 61 -5.91 2.42 11.66
N HIS A 62 -4.65 2.00 11.76
CA HIS A 62 -4.03 1.65 13.04
C HIS A 62 -3.95 2.85 13.99
N GLN A 63 -3.49 3.99 13.49
CA GLN A 63 -3.42 5.22 14.28
C GLN A 63 -4.81 5.66 14.77
N LEU A 64 -5.83 5.58 13.91
CA LEU A 64 -7.20 5.93 14.30
C LEU A 64 -7.73 4.99 15.40
N ALA A 65 -7.47 3.69 15.30
CA ALA A 65 -7.85 2.74 16.33
C ALA A 65 -7.15 3.00 17.67
N GLN A 66 -5.87 3.33 17.65
CA GLN A 66 -5.12 3.72 18.85
C GLN A 66 -5.68 4.99 19.49
N ASN A 67 -5.98 6.00 18.69
CA ASN A 67 -6.60 7.24 19.16
C ASN A 67 -7.96 6.99 19.81
N GLN A 68 -8.76 6.08 19.26
CA GLN A 68 -10.05 5.69 19.84
C GLN A 68 -9.90 5.00 21.20
N GLN A 69 -8.92 4.08 21.33
CA GLN A 69 -8.64 3.40 22.61
C GLN A 69 -8.20 4.37 23.70
N GLN A 70 -7.47 5.41 23.34
CA GLN A 70 -6.99 6.44 24.24
C GLN A 70 -8.01 7.57 24.48
N ALA A 71 -9.16 7.54 23.80
CA ALA A 71 -10.18 8.59 23.79
C ALA A 71 -9.62 9.98 23.41
N VAL A 72 -8.64 10.03 22.52
CA VAL A 72 -7.98 11.25 22.06
C VAL A 72 -8.10 11.42 20.55
N GLY A 73 -7.96 12.67 20.10
CA GLY A 73 -7.90 13.03 18.67
C GLY A 73 -9.25 13.14 18.00
N GLN A 74 -9.19 13.28 16.69
CA GLN A 74 -10.37 13.46 15.85
C GLN A 74 -10.88 12.10 15.32
N PRO A 75 -12.19 12.01 14.97
CA PRO A 75 -12.78 10.78 14.42
C PRO A 75 -12.34 10.50 12.98
N TRP A 76 -11.41 11.26 12.46
CA TRP A 76 -10.83 11.10 11.12
C TRP A 76 -9.36 11.52 11.11
N LEU A 77 -8.60 10.93 10.21
CA LEU A 77 -7.20 11.23 9.92
C LEU A 77 -7.02 11.31 8.41
N SER A 78 -6.07 12.14 7.96
CA SER A 78 -5.66 12.18 6.56
C SER A 78 -4.15 12.26 6.44
N GLY A 79 -3.62 11.87 5.30
CA GLY A 79 -2.20 11.93 5.07
C GLY A 79 -1.83 11.78 3.61
N LEU A 80 -0.56 12.07 3.34
CA LEU A 80 0.08 12.02 2.04
C LEU A 80 1.39 11.25 2.18
N GLN A 81 1.69 10.40 1.20
CA GLN A 81 2.90 9.57 1.19
C GLN A 81 3.37 9.33 -0.24
N LYS A 82 4.66 9.34 -0.46
CA LYS A 82 5.30 8.75 -1.64
C LYS A 82 5.63 7.29 -1.34
N SER A 83 4.95 6.37 -2.03
CA SER A 83 5.10 4.93 -1.82
C SER A 83 5.94 4.33 -2.94
N ARG A 84 7.12 3.78 -2.61
CA ARG A 84 8.00 3.04 -3.52
C ARG A 84 7.82 1.56 -3.31
N TYR A 85 7.51 0.83 -4.38
CA TYR A 85 7.33 -0.61 -4.25
C TYR A 85 8.68 -1.33 -4.23
N ALA A 86 8.88 -2.16 -3.19
CA ALA A 86 10.08 -2.96 -3.03
C ALA A 86 10.26 -3.93 -4.22
N GLY A 87 11.47 -4.01 -4.75
CA GLY A 87 11.79 -4.85 -5.91
C GLY A 87 11.44 -4.25 -7.26
N GLY A 88 11.04 -2.96 -7.31
CA GLY A 88 10.72 -2.25 -8.55
C GLY A 88 11.07 -0.77 -8.50
N THR A 89 10.82 -0.08 -9.59
CA THR A 89 11.03 1.37 -9.74
C THR A 89 9.74 2.18 -9.59
N ASN A 90 8.61 1.51 -9.38
CA ASN A 90 7.31 2.15 -9.32
C ASN A 90 7.17 2.98 -8.04
N GLU A 91 6.83 4.24 -8.21
CA GLU A 91 6.51 5.18 -7.12
C GLU A 91 5.11 5.74 -7.33
N TYR A 92 4.37 5.89 -6.24
CA TYR A 92 3.03 6.47 -6.24
C TYR A 92 2.94 7.59 -5.21
N LEU A 93 2.34 8.70 -5.61
CA LEU A 93 1.85 9.70 -4.66
C LEU A 93 0.49 9.25 -4.18
N VAL A 94 0.38 8.96 -2.88
CA VAL A 94 -0.84 8.41 -2.28
C VAL A 94 -1.42 9.41 -1.30
N VAL A 95 -2.66 9.81 -1.55
CA VAL A 95 -3.49 10.59 -0.62
C VAL A 95 -4.45 9.63 0.04
N SER A 96 -4.55 9.67 1.36
CA SER A 96 -5.44 8.79 2.11
C SER A 96 -6.18 9.54 3.20
N MET A 97 -7.40 9.07 3.49
CA MET A 97 -8.20 9.49 4.64
C MET A 97 -8.75 8.25 5.33
N ALA A 98 -8.66 8.23 6.64
CA ALA A 98 -9.32 7.24 7.49
C ALA A 98 -10.35 7.92 8.40
N ARG A 99 -11.46 7.24 8.66
CA ARG A 99 -12.50 7.72 9.58
C ARG A 99 -13.17 6.58 10.32
N SER A 100 -13.71 6.89 11.49
CA SER A 100 -14.63 6.02 12.22
C SER A 100 -15.95 5.89 11.46
N PHE A 101 -16.53 4.71 11.53
CA PHE A 101 -17.84 4.46 10.90
C PHE A 101 -18.95 4.70 11.94
N TYR A 102 -19.78 5.71 11.67
CA TYR A 102 -20.96 5.96 12.51
C TYR A 102 -22.16 5.15 11.97
N PRO A 103 -22.98 4.50 12.82
CA PRO A 103 -22.99 4.50 14.27
C PRO A 103 -22.12 3.39 14.93
N SER A 104 -21.31 2.64 14.18
CA SER A 104 -20.53 1.53 14.71
C SER A 104 -19.07 1.96 14.97
N PRO A 105 -18.72 2.37 16.20
CA PRO A 105 -17.36 2.82 16.53
C PRO A 105 -16.32 1.68 16.47
N ALA A 106 -16.76 0.42 16.42
CA ALA A 106 -15.90 -0.73 16.23
C ALA A 106 -15.39 -0.89 14.78
N ARG A 107 -15.85 -0.05 13.86
CA ARG A 107 -15.43 -0.10 12.44
C ARG A 107 -14.81 1.22 12.03
N ASN A 108 -13.62 1.11 11.44
CA ASN A 108 -12.94 2.20 10.76
C ASN A 108 -12.90 1.94 9.26
N SER A 109 -12.83 2.99 8.48
CA SER A 109 -12.70 2.88 7.02
C SER A 109 -11.66 3.86 6.54
N SER A 110 -10.79 3.43 5.62
CA SER A 110 -9.90 4.32 4.88
C SER A 110 -10.19 4.27 3.38
N ILE A 111 -9.98 5.41 2.74
CA ILE A 111 -9.98 5.54 1.29
C ILE A 111 -8.63 6.11 0.86
N SER A 112 -8.11 5.63 -0.25
CA SER A 112 -6.86 6.10 -0.82
C SER A 112 -6.97 6.28 -2.31
N ILE A 113 -6.31 7.33 -2.81
CA ILE A 113 -6.05 7.54 -4.23
C ILE A 113 -4.54 7.56 -4.38
N GLY A 114 -4.01 6.62 -5.15
CA GLY A 114 -2.60 6.60 -5.53
C GLY A 114 -2.45 6.97 -6.99
N MET A 115 -1.56 7.91 -7.27
CA MET A 115 -1.25 8.41 -8.60
C MET A 115 0.17 7.99 -8.96
N PHE A 116 0.35 7.32 -10.08
CA PHE A 116 1.68 6.89 -10.54
C PHE A 116 2.55 8.10 -10.85
N VAL A 117 3.77 8.11 -10.29
CA VAL A 117 4.73 9.20 -10.46
C VAL A 117 5.42 9.08 -11.81
N ASN A 118 4.86 9.76 -12.79
CA ASN A 118 5.40 9.94 -14.15
C ASN A 118 5.54 11.44 -14.47
N ASP A 119 6.00 11.77 -15.66
CA ASP A 119 6.23 13.15 -16.06
C ASP A 119 4.94 13.98 -16.01
N ALA A 120 3.82 13.43 -16.45
CA ALA A 120 2.53 14.13 -16.41
C ALA A 120 2.12 14.49 -14.95
N LEU A 121 2.38 13.61 -13.99
CA LEU A 121 2.13 13.91 -12.58
C LEU A 121 3.12 14.97 -12.05
N ARG A 122 4.40 14.90 -12.43
CA ARG A 122 5.44 15.86 -12.04
C ARG A 122 5.11 17.27 -12.52
N ASP A 123 4.59 17.39 -13.74
CA ASP A 123 4.20 18.67 -14.32
C ASP A 123 2.94 19.25 -13.66
N THR A 124 2.04 18.39 -13.23
CA THR A 124 0.73 18.79 -12.68
C THR A 124 0.79 19.09 -11.19
N VAL A 125 1.46 18.23 -10.40
CA VAL A 125 1.49 18.31 -8.93
C VAL A 125 2.74 19.06 -8.49
N LYS A 126 2.61 20.37 -8.29
CA LYS A 126 3.75 21.26 -7.98
C LYS A 126 4.46 20.94 -6.66
N PHE A 127 3.72 20.43 -5.68
CA PHE A 127 4.26 20.03 -4.37
C PHE A 127 4.86 18.61 -4.35
N LEU A 128 4.94 17.91 -5.50
CA LEU A 128 5.49 16.56 -5.54
C LEU A 128 6.94 16.48 -5.03
N HIS A 129 7.69 17.56 -5.17
CA HIS A 129 9.09 17.66 -4.74
C HIS A 129 9.25 18.10 -3.28
N ASP A 130 8.15 18.35 -2.56
CA ASP A 130 8.18 18.74 -1.16
C ASP A 130 8.80 17.58 -0.33
N GLU A 131 9.89 17.91 0.36
CA GLU A 131 10.65 16.98 1.20
C GLU A 131 9.92 16.61 2.48
N THR A 132 8.91 17.37 2.87
CA THR A 132 8.04 17.02 4.02
C THR A 132 7.12 15.85 3.74
N ILE A 133 6.90 15.49 2.47
CA ILE A 133 6.11 14.32 2.11
C ILE A 133 6.92 13.05 2.41
N PRO A 134 6.48 12.20 3.36
CA PRO A 134 7.23 11.02 3.72
C PRO A 134 7.33 10.04 2.54
N VAL A 135 8.53 9.52 2.33
CA VAL A 135 8.81 8.46 1.36
C VAL A 135 8.91 7.14 2.10
N LYS A 136 8.04 6.19 1.78
CA LYS A 136 8.11 4.85 2.37
C LYS A 136 8.25 3.76 1.30
N THR A 137 9.19 2.84 1.54
CA THR A 137 9.24 1.60 0.76
C THR A 137 8.14 0.68 1.26
N VAL A 138 7.30 0.21 0.34
CA VAL A 138 6.13 -0.63 0.61
C VAL A 138 6.20 -1.93 -0.18
N SER A 139 5.41 -2.91 0.19
CA SER A 139 5.20 -4.15 -0.56
C SER A 139 3.70 -4.43 -0.69
N ASN A 140 3.33 -5.49 -1.39
CA ASN A 140 1.94 -5.91 -1.49
C ASN A 140 1.46 -6.45 -0.14
N THR A 141 2.19 -7.45 0.39
CA THR A 141 1.88 -8.12 1.65
C THR A 141 3.15 -8.37 2.44
N CYS A 142 3.03 -8.61 3.73
CA CYS A 142 4.17 -8.92 4.58
C CYS A 142 4.86 -10.21 4.16
N GLU A 143 4.09 -11.21 3.73
CA GLU A 143 4.59 -12.54 3.33
C GLU A 143 5.43 -12.50 2.05
N ARG A 144 5.19 -11.51 1.18
CA ARG A 144 5.91 -11.32 -0.09
C ARG A 144 7.00 -10.27 -0.01
N CYS A 145 7.16 -9.64 1.15
CA CYS A 145 8.00 -8.46 1.32
C CYS A 145 9.49 -8.83 1.48
N PRO A 146 10.37 -8.28 0.64
CA PRO A 146 11.81 -8.52 0.72
C PRO A 146 12.52 -7.75 1.86
N LEU A 147 11.84 -6.77 2.47
CA LEU A 147 12.43 -5.99 3.56
C LEU A 147 12.65 -6.89 4.78
N THR A 148 13.87 -6.93 5.29
CA THR A 148 14.23 -7.75 6.46
C THR A 148 13.95 -7.04 7.78
N ASP A 149 14.14 -5.72 7.79
CA ASP A 149 13.98 -4.85 8.96
C ASP A 149 12.75 -3.96 8.75
N CYS A 150 11.61 -4.36 9.31
CA CYS A 150 10.34 -3.65 9.17
C CYS A 150 9.54 -3.73 10.48
N GLU A 151 9.46 -2.60 11.17
CA GLU A 151 8.73 -2.45 12.43
C GLU A 151 7.22 -2.66 12.25
N GLU A 152 6.67 -2.33 11.08
CA GLU A 152 5.25 -2.52 10.76
C GLU A 152 4.91 -3.93 10.24
N ARG A 153 5.87 -4.87 10.29
CA ARG A 153 5.65 -6.25 9.81
C ARG A 153 4.66 -7.00 10.71
N GLN A 154 3.65 -7.61 10.07
CA GLN A 154 2.61 -8.37 10.76
C GLN A 154 2.75 -9.88 10.57
N ALA A 155 3.52 -10.34 9.59
CA ALA A 155 3.74 -11.76 9.31
C ALA A 155 5.12 -12.04 8.72
N PRO A 156 5.69 -13.24 8.94
CA PRO A 156 6.97 -13.64 8.35
C PRO A 156 6.93 -13.62 6.81
N PRO A 157 8.05 -13.30 6.12
CA PRO A 157 8.12 -13.22 4.67
C PRO A 157 8.28 -14.60 4.01
N HIS A 158 7.43 -15.57 4.37
CA HIS A 158 7.58 -16.96 3.94
C HIS A 158 7.42 -17.15 2.43
N VAL A 159 6.53 -16.40 1.77
CA VAL A 159 6.37 -16.46 0.31
C VAL A 159 7.60 -15.91 -0.41
N TYR A 160 8.19 -14.85 0.13
CA TYR A 160 9.44 -14.32 -0.40
C TYR A 160 10.60 -15.32 -0.22
N ALA A 161 10.74 -15.89 0.97
CA ALA A 161 11.79 -16.88 1.25
C ALA A 161 11.67 -18.13 0.35
N GLN A 162 10.45 -18.64 0.13
CA GLN A 162 10.22 -19.75 -0.78
C GLN A 162 10.64 -19.43 -2.22
N ARG A 163 10.28 -18.24 -2.72
CA ARG A 163 10.70 -17.81 -4.07
C ARG A 163 12.20 -17.69 -4.21
N GLN A 164 12.89 -17.16 -3.20
CA GLN A 164 14.36 -17.06 -3.20
C GLN A 164 15.01 -18.44 -3.23
N ALA A 165 14.54 -19.38 -2.41
CA ALA A 165 15.04 -20.75 -2.41
C ALA A 165 14.82 -21.46 -3.76
N GLN A 166 13.66 -21.26 -4.38
CA GLN A 166 13.36 -21.81 -5.70
C GLN A 166 14.29 -21.23 -6.78
N GLN A 167 14.48 -19.92 -6.80
CA GLN A 167 15.39 -19.26 -7.75
C GLN A 167 16.83 -19.76 -7.61
N GLN A 168 17.31 -19.90 -6.37
CA GLN A 168 18.66 -20.44 -6.12
C GLN A 168 18.80 -21.88 -6.64
N LEU A 169 17.77 -22.70 -6.46
CA LEU A 169 17.76 -24.07 -6.98
C LEU A 169 17.78 -24.09 -8.51
N GLU A 170 16.95 -23.28 -9.17
CA GLU A 170 16.92 -23.17 -10.63
C GLU A 170 18.25 -22.68 -11.21
N GLU A 171 18.89 -21.70 -10.58
CA GLU A 171 20.22 -21.21 -10.96
C GLU A 171 21.29 -22.31 -10.80
N ALA A 172 21.26 -23.07 -9.69
CA ALA A 172 22.19 -24.15 -9.44
C ALA A 172 22.02 -25.27 -10.48
N LEU A 173 20.79 -25.66 -10.81
CA LEU A 173 20.50 -26.62 -11.85
C LEU A 173 20.96 -26.14 -13.23
N SER A 174 20.66 -24.90 -13.59
CA SER A 174 21.10 -24.31 -14.87
C SER A 174 22.63 -24.36 -15.02
N LYS A 175 23.37 -24.00 -13.97
CA LYS A 175 24.83 -24.06 -13.98
C LYS A 175 25.34 -25.49 -14.13
N ALA A 176 24.72 -26.48 -13.48
CA ALA A 176 25.08 -27.88 -13.60
C ALA A 176 24.86 -28.45 -15.01
N PHE A 177 23.83 -27.99 -15.72
CA PHE A 177 23.53 -28.43 -17.09
C PHE A 177 24.31 -27.67 -18.19
N THR A 178 24.79 -26.46 -17.91
CA THR A 178 25.54 -25.66 -18.90
C THR A 178 27.08 -25.79 -18.75
N GLY A 179 27.56 -26.45 -17.69
CA GLY A 179 29.00 -26.65 -17.39
C GLY A 179 29.55 -28.03 -17.76
N GLY A 180 28.82 -28.82 -18.61
CA GLY A 180 29.27 -30.12 -19.10
C GLY A 180 29.78 -30.07 -20.53
#